data_9c76ebaf1cf8b44da924a21eff3cb6bf
#
_entry.id   9c76ebaf1cf8b44da924a21eff3cb6bf
#
_cell.length_a   1.000
_cell.length_b   1.000
_cell.length_c   1.000
_cell.angle_alpha   90.00
_cell.angle_beta   90.00
_cell.angle_gamma   90.00
#
_symmetry.space_group_name_H-M   'P 1'
#
loop_
_entity.id
_entity.type
_entity.pdbx_description
1 polymer ?
#
loop_
_entity_poly.entity_id
_entity_poly.type
_entity_poly.pdbx_seq_one_letter_code
_entity_poly.pdbx_strand_id
1 'polypeptide(L)'
;MKKIIVYLILSNILFAQNKYPIVLIHGFFGWGNNEMGDYRYWGGKKDIQKMLEEKGFKVFNVSVGPISSNWDRAVEVYYQLKGGQVDYGLNHSKKYGLEQRPIDKIYNGLYPEWSSENPVHLVGHSMGGQTARMLQYLLENEIFIDDSLAFIEDSDLLGKSKEGWVSSITSLATPHDGSTLTDIVTKTFPFIQYFIGVAGVVGTNFYDFDLSQWNINRKDNENWYNYVQRMRSHNAWGTKNISSWDLSLDGASELNSFLNASPDVYYFSYSFSATSKDEETGYHVPNKDVFLLIRSRAKLLGSRVVFTSNGNETDSTWWENDGIVNSRSMNGPTTGQNGADAIVNYDQSVPIIQGRSEER
;
A
#
# COMPACT_ATOMS: atom_id res chain seq x y z
N MET A 1 -16.62 47.86 -25.64
CA MET A 1 -15.33 47.27 -25.27
C MET A 1 -15.23 46.74 -23.82
N LYS A 2 -15.83 47.37 -22.78
CA LYS A 2 -15.76 46.88 -21.38
C LYS A 2 -16.49 45.55 -21.11
N LYS A 3 -17.50 45.15 -21.85
CA LYS A 3 -18.25 43.90 -21.66
C LYS A 3 -17.54 42.63 -22.21
N ILE A 4 -16.66 42.76 -23.18
CA ILE A 4 -15.91 41.64 -23.77
C ILE A 4 -14.75 41.18 -22.86
N ILE A 5 -14.15 42.10 -22.08
CA ILE A 5 -13.07 41.80 -21.17
C ILE A 5 -13.55 40.99 -19.96
N VAL A 6 -14.77 41.25 -19.46
CA VAL A 6 -15.36 40.48 -18.36
C VAL A 6 -15.67 39.03 -18.76
N TYR A 7 -16.08 38.75 -19.98
CA TYR A 7 -16.31 37.38 -20.48
C TYR A 7 -15.02 36.60 -20.68
N LEU A 8 -13.92 37.25 -21.06
CA LEU A 8 -12.61 36.60 -21.20
C LEU A 8 -11.97 36.26 -19.87
N ILE A 9 -12.24 37.03 -18.80
CA ILE A 9 -11.76 36.74 -17.46
C ILE A 9 -12.58 35.58 -16.82
N LEU A 10 -13.88 35.54 -17.06
CA LEU A 10 -14.76 34.46 -16.56
C LEU A 10 -14.53 33.11 -17.28
N SER A 11 -14.09 33.12 -18.53
CA SER A 11 -13.78 31.88 -19.28
C SER A 11 -12.46 31.21 -18.82
N ASN A 12 -11.56 31.96 -18.18
CA ASN A 12 -10.31 31.39 -17.64
C ASN A 12 -10.43 30.87 -16.20
N ILE A 13 -11.55 31.12 -15.52
CA ILE A 13 -11.79 30.62 -14.15
C ILE A 13 -12.37 29.19 -14.15
N LEU A 14 -12.81 28.67 -15.29
CA LEU A 14 -13.57 27.41 -15.36
C LEU A 14 -12.74 26.13 -15.59
N PHE A 15 -11.41 26.20 -15.66
CA PHE A 15 -10.55 25.05 -15.91
C PHE A 15 -9.25 25.04 -15.10
N ALA A 16 -9.30 25.35 -13.81
CA ALA A 16 -8.24 24.92 -12.91
C ALA A 16 -8.42 23.41 -12.62
N GLN A 17 -8.23 22.57 -13.63
CA GLN A 17 -8.07 21.15 -13.41
C GLN A 17 -6.79 20.96 -12.59
N ASN A 18 -6.92 20.34 -11.43
CA ASN A 18 -5.78 19.86 -10.68
C ASN A 18 -5.01 18.88 -11.57
N LYS A 19 -3.74 19.21 -11.88
CA LYS A 19 -2.87 18.44 -12.78
C LYS A 19 -1.72 17.78 -12.04
N TYR A 20 -1.81 17.65 -10.72
CA TYR A 20 -0.78 16.97 -9.98
C TYR A 20 -0.63 15.53 -10.46
N PRO A 21 0.62 15.02 -10.53
CA PRO A 21 0.85 13.65 -11.00
C PRO A 21 0.16 12.60 -10.12
N ILE A 22 -0.20 11.50 -10.75
CA ILE A 22 -0.75 10.31 -10.11
C ILE A 22 0.38 9.30 -9.92
N VAL A 23 0.55 8.79 -8.71
CA VAL A 23 1.51 7.73 -8.38
C VAL A 23 0.74 6.46 -8.07
N LEU A 24 0.97 5.42 -8.85
CA LEU A 24 0.35 4.10 -8.71
C LEU A 24 1.25 3.19 -7.87
N ILE A 25 0.75 2.71 -6.72
CA ILE A 25 1.47 1.86 -5.78
C ILE A 25 0.78 0.50 -5.72
N HIS A 26 1.46 -0.54 -6.21
CA HIS A 26 0.92 -1.90 -6.22
C HIS A 26 0.81 -2.51 -4.81
N GLY A 27 0.03 -3.58 -4.67
CA GLY A 27 -0.15 -4.31 -3.40
C GLY A 27 0.88 -5.40 -3.16
N PHE A 28 0.54 -6.28 -2.23
CA PHE A 28 1.28 -7.49 -1.90
C PHE A 28 1.45 -8.38 -3.14
N PHE A 29 2.64 -8.93 -3.37
CA PHE A 29 3.02 -9.65 -4.58
C PHE A 29 2.77 -8.88 -5.89
N GLY A 30 2.69 -7.55 -5.84
CA GLY A 30 2.59 -6.73 -7.02
C GLY A 30 3.94 -6.53 -7.71
N TRP A 31 3.93 -5.86 -8.85
CA TRP A 31 5.09 -5.65 -9.73
C TRP A 31 5.00 -4.33 -10.50
N GLY A 32 6.15 -3.85 -10.93
CA GLY A 32 6.28 -2.69 -11.81
C GLY A 32 6.07 -3.02 -13.29
N ASN A 33 6.24 -2.00 -14.13
CA ASN A 33 5.86 -2.07 -15.55
C ASN A 33 6.59 -3.15 -16.39
N ASN A 34 7.81 -3.53 -16.02
CA ASN A 34 8.67 -4.39 -16.86
C ASN A 34 8.99 -5.75 -16.23
N GLU A 35 8.36 -6.09 -15.10
CA GLU A 35 8.73 -7.27 -14.30
C GLU A 35 7.92 -8.52 -14.68
N MET A 36 6.77 -8.35 -15.34
CA MET A 36 5.89 -9.45 -15.79
C MET A 36 5.59 -9.37 -17.29
N GLY A 37 6.58 -8.98 -18.10
CA GLY A 37 6.43 -8.82 -19.55
C GLY A 37 5.30 -7.83 -19.90
N ASP A 38 4.39 -8.24 -20.77
CA ASP A 38 3.27 -7.38 -21.20
C ASP A 38 2.06 -7.37 -20.25
N TYR A 39 2.12 -8.16 -19.18
CA TYR A 39 1.03 -8.23 -18.21
C TYR A 39 1.24 -7.21 -17.09
N ARG A 40 0.45 -6.14 -17.11
CA ARG A 40 0.55 -5.02 -16.16
C ARG A 40 -0.16 -5.33 -14.86
N TYR A 41 0.41 -4.91 -13.74
CA TYR A 41 -0.30 -4.95 -12.46
C TYR A 41 -1.57 -4.08 -12.54
N TRP A 42 -1.43 -2.88 -13.08
CA TRP A 42 -2.52 -1.93 -13.28
C TRP A 42 -3.19 -2.16 -14.62
N GLY A 43 -4.19 -3.06 -14.64
CA GLY A 43 -5.06 -3.31 -15.79
C GLY A 43 -4.87 -4.64 -16.50
N GLY A 44 -3.93 -5.49 -16.11
CA GLY A 44 -3.67 -6.78 -16.73
C GLY A 44 -3.17 -6.63 -18.17
N LYS A 45 -4.00 -7.01 -19.15
CA LYS A 45 -3.72 -6.81 -20.58
C LYS A 45 -3.96 -5.38 -21.08
N LYS A 46 -4.66 -4.56 -20.28
CA LYS A 46 -4.84 -3.13 -20.52
C LYS A 46 -3.81 -2.38 -19.71
N ASP A 47 -3.32 -1.27 -20.23
CA ASP A 47 -2.37 -0.41 -19.54
C ASP A 47 -3.13 0.80 -18.98
N ILE A 48 -3.48 0.76 -17.68
CA ILE A 48 -4.20 1.86 -17.03
C ILE A 48 -3.34 3.12 -16.98
N GLN A 49 -2.03 3.00 -16.76
CA GLN A 49 -1.13 4.14 -16.82
C GLN A 49 -1.25 4.86 -18.16
N LYS A 50 -1.07 4.14 -19.24
CA LYS A 50 -1.18 4.70 -20.60
C LYS A 50 -2.57 5.29 -20.87
N MET A 51 -3.63 4.63 -20.42
CA MET A 51 -5.00 5.15 -20.58
C MET A 51 -5.22 6.49 -19.86
N LEU A 52 -4.58 6.70 -18.71
CA LEU A 52 -4.64 7.96 -17.98
C LEU A 52 -3.76 9.02 -18.65
N GLU A 53 -2.59 8.65 -19.13
CA GLU A 53 -1.69 9.54 -19.89
C GLU A 53 -2.34 10.05 -21.18
N GLU A 54 -3.06 9.19 -21.90
CA GLU A 54 -3.86 9.57 -23.08
C GLU A 54 -4.98 10.58 -22.77
N LYS A 55 -5.41 10.64 -21.50
CA LYS A 55 -6.35 11.65 -20.99
C LYS A 55 -5.67 12.92 -20.49
N GLY A 56 -4.34 13.01 -20.60
CA GLY A 56 -3.55 14.18 -20.23
C GLY A 56 -3.07 14.22 -18.78
N PHE A 57 -3.17 13.12 -18.03
CA PHE A 57 -2.59 13.02 -16.69
C PHE A 57 -1.12 12.59 -16.76
N LYS A 58 -0.29 13.13 -15.87
CA LYS A 58 1.07 12.63 -15.64
C LYS A 58 0.97 11.48 -14.63
N VAL A 59 1.45 10.29 -14.97
CA VAL A 59 1.28 9.09 -14.16
C VAL A 59 2.62 8.40 -13.96
N PHE A 60 2.90 8.03 -12.72
CA PHE A 60 4.06 7.24 -12.35
C PHE A 60 3.61 5.90 -11.77
N ASN A 61 4.21 4.82 -12.23
CA ASN A 61 4.02 3.50 -11.66
C ASN A 61 5.32 3.08 -10.97
N VAL A 62 5.28 2.92 -9.65
CA VAL A 62 6.44 2.54 -8.85
C VAL A 62 6.46 1.04 -8.61
N SER A 63 7.66 0.46 -8.56
CA SER A 63 7.89 -0.93 -8.20
C SER A 63 8.60 -1.00 -6.86
N VAL A 64 7.94 -1.54 -5.85
CA VAL A 64 8.46 -1.63 -4.49
C VAL A 64 8.50 -3.08 -4.03
N GLY A 65 9.27 -3.38 -2.99
CA GLY A 65 9.42 -4.75 -2.51
C GLY A 65 8.08 -5.48 -2.35
N PRO A 66 7.83 -6.58 -3.07
CA PRO A 66 6.52 -7.23 -3.15
C PRO A 66 6.06 -7.85 -1.84
N ILE A 67 7.00 -8.17 -0.95
CA ILE A 67 6.76 -8.77 0.38
C ILE A 67 7.33 -7.95 1.53
N SER A 68 7.93 -6.80 1.24
CA SER A 68 8.49 -5.89 2.24
C SER A 68 7.42 -5.25 3.10
N SER A 69 7.80 -4.71 4.24
CA SER A 69 6.90 -3.94 5.10
C SER A 69 6.43 -2.65 4.42
N ASN A 70 5.38 -2.05 4.95
CA ASN A 70 4.91 -0.75 4.48
C ASN A 70 5.97 0.35 4.69
N TRP A 71 6.82 0.25 5.73
CA TRP A 71 7.94 1.16 5.92
C TRP A 71 8.94 1.10 4.77
N ASP A 72 9.47 -0.09 4.49
CA ASP A 72 10.47 -0.29 3.43
C ASP A 72 9.91 0.15 2.08
N ARG A 73 8.67 -0.26 1.77
CA ARG A 73 7.96 0.11 0.54
C ARG A 73 7.77 1.62 0.40
N ALA A 74 7.40 2.31 1.48
CA ALA A 74 7.21 3.77 1.47
C ALA A 74 8.53 4.51 1.23
N VAL A 75 9.61 4.05 1.85
CA VAL A 75 10.97 4.56 1.58
C VAL A 75 11.33 4.38 0.11
N GLU A 76 11.08 3.20 -0.46
CA GLU A 76 11.35 2.94 -1.88
C GLU A 76 10.51 3.82 -2.82
N VAL A 77 9.23 4.06 -2.51
CA VAL A 77 8.39 5.01 -3.29
C VAL A 77 9.03 6.39 -3.30
N TYR A 78 9.49 6.87 -2.13
CA TYR A 78 10.12 8.18 -2.03
C TYR A 78 11.33 8.30 -2.95
N TYR A 79 12.28 7.38 -2.85
CA TYR A 79 13.51 7.44 -3.64
C TYR A 79 13.28 7.17 -5.13
N GLN A 80 12.30 6.36 -5.51
CA GLN A 80 11.91 6.22 -6.92
C GLN A 80 11.37 7.53 -7.49
N LEU A 81 10.60 8.28 -6.74
CA LEU A 81 10.06 9.57 -7.19
C LEU A 81 11.12 10.67 -7.13
N LYS A 82 11.78 10.82 -6.01
CA LYS A 82 12.70 11.94 -5.76
C LYS A 82 14.09 11.73 -6.36
N GLY A 83 14.53 10.50 -6.42
CA GLY A 83 15.91 10.12 -6.77
C GLY A 83 16.81 9.95 -5.55
N GLY A 84 17.98 9.40 -5.75
CA GLY A 84 18.97 9.14 -4.72
C GLY A 84 19.09 7.67 -4.34
N GLN A 85 19.94 7.39 -3.35
CA GLN A 85 20.12 6.06 -2.79
C GLN A 85 19.08 5.82 -1.69
N VAL A 86 18.40 4.67 -1.76
CA VAL A 86 17.45 4.24 -0.70
C VAL A 86 18.16 4.23 0.66
N ASP A 87 17.50 4.81 1.65
CA ASP A 87 17.93 4.81 3.05
C ASP A 87 16.75 4.46 3.94
N TYR A 88 16.75 3.23 4.45
CA TYR A 88 15.68 2.73 5.32
C TYR A 88 15.71 3.29 6.75
N GLY A 89 16.73 4.08 7.09
CA GLY A 89 16.96 4.62 8.43
C GLY A 89 17.85 3.72 9.29
N LEU A 90 18.70 4.35 10.10
CA LEU A 90 19.68 3.64 10.93
C LEU A 90 19.01 2.80 12.01
N ASN A 91 18.05 3.39 12.73
CA ASN A 91 17.33 2.69 13.80
C ASN A 91 16.52 1.51 13.26
N HIS A 92 15.75 1.76 12.20
CA HIS A 92 14.92 0.74 11.55
C HIS A 92 15.78 -0.43 11.04
N SER A 93 16.88 -0.13 10.34
CA SER A 93 17.76 -1.14 9.78
C SER A 93 18.43 -1.98 10.86
N LYS A 94 18.91 -1.36 11.95
CA LYS A 94 19.48 -2.09 13.10
C LYS A 94 18.44 -2.99 13.78
N LYS A 95 17.25 -2.46 14.00
CA LYS A 95 16.16 -3.18 14.69
C LYS A 95 15.75 -4.46 13.95
N TYR A 96 15.72 -4.42 12.62
CA TYR A 96 15.23 -5.53 11.80
C TYR A 96 16.30 -6.27 11.00
N GLY A 97 17.58 -5.89 11.15
CA GLY A 97 18.69 -6.57 10.48
C GLY A 97 18.74 -6.33 8.97
N LEU A 98 18.42 -5.11 8.55
CA LEU A 98 18.46 -4.69 7.14
C LEU A 98 19.80 -4.05 6.78
N GLU A 99 20.14 -4.05 5.50
CA GLU A 99 21.10 -3.13 4.94
C GLU A 99 20.47 -1.74 4.84
N GLN A 100 21.01 -0.76 5.59
CA GLN A 100 20.41 0.58 5.65
C GLN A 100 20.36 1.25 4.27
N ARG A 101 21.44 1.14 3.49
CA ARG A 101 21.60 1.76 2.17
C ARG A 101 22.07 0.72 1.14
N PRO A 102 21.18 -0.13 0.61
CA PRO A 102 21.55 -1.14 -0.37
C PRO A 102 22.19 -0.51 -1.61
N ILE A 103 23.32 -1.06 -2.04
CA ILE A 103 24.13 -0.48 -3.11
C ILE A 103 23.44 -0.55 -4.49
N ASP A 104 22.53 -1.48 -4.66
CA ASP A 104 21.77 -1.72 -5.89
C ASP A 104 20.48 -0.89 -5.98
N LYS A 105 20.09 -0.18 -4.90
CA LYS A 105 18.90 0.65 -4.84
C LYS A 105 19.21 2.14 -4.97
N ILE A 106 19.63 2.56 -6.17
CA ILE A 106 19.89 3.96 -6.52
C ILE A 106 18.99 4.36 -7.68
N TYR A 107 18.23 5.44 -7.52
CA TYR A 107 17.24 5.89 -8.49
C TYR A 107 17.58 7.29 -9.03
N ASN A 108 17.29 7.53 -10.31
CA ASN A 108 17.47 8.83 -10.96
C ASN A 108 16.36 9.82 -10.62
N GLY A 109 15.23 9.33 -10.05
CA GLY A 109 14.05 10.13 -9.75
C GLY A 109 13.09 10.23 -10.94
N LEU A 110 11.87 9.74 -10.74
CA LEU A 110 10.78 9.87 -11.73
C LEU A 110 10.17 11.28 -11.69
N TYR A 111 10.24 11.93 -10.54
CA TYR A 111 9.68 13.26 -10.29
C TYR A 111 10.57 14.08 -9.33
N PRO A 112 11.78 14.50 -9.75
CA PRO A 112 12.72 15.22 -8.89
C PRO A 112 12.18 16.55 -8.36
N GLU A 113 11.27 17.20 -9.09
CA GLU A 113 10.57 18.43 -8.70
C GLU A 113 9.50 18.25 -7.61
N TRP A 114 9.23 17.03 -7.16
CA TRP A 114 8.26 16.72 -6.11
C TRP A 114 8.52 17.54 -4.83
N SER A 115 7.52 18.29 -4.42
CA SER A 115 7.60 19.25 -3.30
C SER A 115 6.18 19.65 -2.87
N SER A 116 6.05 20.50 -1.86
CA SER A 116 4.75 21.10 -1.48
C SER A 116 4.14 21.98 -2.57
N GLU A 117 4.96 22.57 -3.45
CA GLU A 117 4.48 23.34 -4.61
C GLU A 117 4.05 22.43 -5.78
N ASN A 118 4.58 21.23 -5.82
CA ASN A 118 4.34 20.22 -6.84
C ASN A 118 3.94 18.87 -6.21
N PRO A 119 2.84 18.82 -5.44
CA PRO A 119 2.43 17.58 -4.75
C PRO A 119 1.93 16.51 -5.72
N VAL A 120 1.68 15.32 -5.19
CA VAL A 120 1.18 14.18 -5.94
C VAL A 120 -0.15 13.65 -5.40
N HIS A 121 -0.87 12.90 -6.23
CA HIS A 121 -1.95 12.02 -5.84
C HIS A 121 -1.41 10.59 -5.71
N LEU A 122 -1.54 9.97 -4.56
CA LEU A 122 -1.16 8.57 -4.35
C LEU A 122 -2.39 7.68 -4.57
N VAL A 123 -2.24 6.64 -5.39
CA VAL A 123 -3.28 5.63 -5.63
C VAL A 123 -2.70 4.27 -5.27
N GLY A 124 -3.18 3.68 -4.18
CA GLY A 124 -2.72 2.39 -3.68
C GLY A 124 -3.77 1.30 -3.84
N HIS A 125 -3.38 0.15 -4.40
CA HIS A 125 -4.23 -1.04 -4.42
C HIS A 125 -3.78 -2.00 -3.32
N SER A 126 -4.75 -2.56 -2.58
CA SER A 126 -4.47 -3.53 -1.51
C SER A 126 -3.46 -2.95 -0.51
N MET A 127 -2.38 -3.66 -0.17
CA MET A 127 -1.30 -3.15 0.68
C MET A 127 -0.73 -1.80 0.21
N GLY A 128 -0.83 -1.46 -1.08
CA GLY A 128 -0.37 -0.18 -1.62
C GLY A 128 -1.02 1.05 -0.98
N GLY A 129 -2.26 0.93 -0.50
CA GLY A 129 -2.93 2.01 0.23
C GLY A 129 -2.35 2.20 1.65
N GLN A 130 -1.99 1.11 2.34
CA GLN A 130 -1.24 1.20 3.60
C GLN A 130 0.16 1.79 3.37
N THR A 131 0.84 1.39 2.28
CA THR A 131 2.13 1.96 1.87
C THR A 131 2.03 3.47 1.61
N ALA A 132 0.96 3.94 0.95
CA ALA A 132 0.71 5.36 0.72
C ALA A 132 0.52 6.15 2.03
N ARG A 133 -0.20 5.60 3.00
CA ARG A 133 -0.35 6.19 4.34
C ARG A 133 0.97 6.24 5.11
N MET A 134 1.76 5.17 5.01
CA MET A 134 3.09 5.14 5.62
C MET A 134 4.00 6.20 4.99
N LEU A 135 3.97 6.35 3.67
CA LEU A 135 4.73 7.40 2.98
C LEU A 135 4.33 8.80 3.44
N GLN A 136 3.03 9.07 3.54
CA GLN A 136 2.52 10.35 4.05
C GLN A 136 3.02 10.60 5.49
N TYR A 137 2.96 9.58 6.36
CA TYR A 137 3.48 9.68 7.73
C TYR A 137 4.99 10.00 7.74
N LEU A 138 5.79 9.30 6.95
CA LEU A 138 7.24 9.53 6.87
C LEU A 138 7.61 10.89 6.27
N LEU A 139 6.77 11.44 5.39
CA LEU A 139 6.94 12.78 4.86
C LEU A 139 6.64 13.88 5.90
N GLU A 140 5.67 13.67 6.76
CA GLU A 140 5.19 14.69 7.70
C GLU A 140 5.89 14.63 9.06
N ASN A 141 6.67 13.59 9.35
CA ASN A 141 7.30 13.41 10.65
C ASN A 141 8.82 13.26 10.53
N GLU A 142 9.52 13.87 11.47
CA GLU A 142 10.94 13.61 11.70
C GLU A 142 11.11 12.31 12.47
N ILE A 143 11.98 11.42 11.98
CA ILE A 143 12.23 10.12 12.59
C ILE A 143 13.50 10.18 13.43
N PHE A 144 13.43 9.69 14.65
CA PHE A 144 14.54 9.71 15.59
C PHE A 144 15.32 8.39 15.54
N ILE A 145 16.66 8.51 15.74
CA ILE A 145 17.59 7.37 15.71
C ILE A 145 17.36 6.45 16.90
N ASP A 146 16.87 6.97 18.03
CA ASP A 146 16.62 6.22 19.23
C ASP A 146 15.46 6.79 20.06
N ASP A 147 15.07 6.09 21.09
CA ASP A 147 13.98 6.47 21.99
C ASP A 147 14.31 7.69 22.87
N SER A 148 15.55 8.16 22.86
CA SER A 148 15.95 9.35 23.63
C SER A 148 15.47 10.66 23.01
N LEU A 149 15.03 10.61 21.74
CA LEU A 149 14.62 11.75 20.92
C LEU A 149 15.72 12.84 20.80
N ALA A 150 16.97 12.42 20.95
CA ALA A 150 18.11 13.34 20.95
C ALA A 150 18.67 13.57 19.54
N PHE A 151 18.55 12.58 18.65
CA PHE A 151 19.13 12.61 17.33
C PHE A 151 18.11 12.18 16.27
N ILE A 152 17.96 13.01 15.24
CA ILE A 152 17.10 12.75 14.08
C ILE A 152 17.90 11.94 13.05
N GLU A 153 17.23 11.09 12.26
CA GLU A 153 17.83 10.33 11.16
C GLU A 153 18.48 11.27 10.14
N ASP A 154 19.70 10.95 9.72
CA ASP A 154 20.41 11.65 8.64
C ASP A 154 20.01 11.06 7.29
N SER A 155 18.79 11.36 6.86
CA SER A 155 18.17 10.84 5.64
C SER A 155 17.31 11.91 4.99
N ASP A 156 17.30 11.95 3.67
CA ASP A 156 16.48 12.92 2.92
C ASP A 156 14.98 12.75 3.21
N LEU A 157 14.51 11.51 3.39
CA LEU A 157 13.11 11.27 3.75
C LEU A 157 12.87 11.45 5.24
N LEU A 158 13.69 10.81 6.07
CA LEU A 158 13.38 10.60 7.49
C LEU A 158 13.86 11.75 8.38
N GLY A 159 14.77 12.58 7.89
CA GLY A 159 15.44 13.63 8.68
C GLY A 159 14.73 14.99 8.70
N LYS A 160 13.69 15.19 7.91
CA LYS A 160 13.01 16.49 7.80
C LYS A 160 11.55 16.32 7.41
N SER A 161 10.67 17.02 8.10
CA SER A 161 9.26 17.11 7.72
C SER A 161 9.09 17.75 6.33
N LYS A 162 8.19 17.17 5.53
CA LYS A 162 7.83 17.58 4.16
C LYS A 162 6.31 17.64 4.00
N GLU A 163 5.69 18.50 4.81
CA GLU A 163 4.25 18.74 4.76
C GLU A 163 3.80 19.23 3.38
N GLY A 164 2.59 18.87 2.99
CA GLY A 164 1.97 19.32 1.74
C GLY A 164 2.50 18.65 0.46
N TRP A 165 3.34 17.59 0.55
CA TRP A 165 3.84 16.87 -0.63
C TRP A 165 2.82 15.87 -1.19
N VAL A 166 1.80 15.51 -0.43
CA VAL A 166 0.70 14.63 -0.83
C VAL A 166 -0.60 15.41 -0.84
N SER A 167 -1.27 15.47 -1.98
CA SER A 167 -2.58 16.13 -2.13
C SER A 167 -3.74 15.21 -1.80
N SER A 168 -3.65 13.95 -2.20
CA SER A 168 -4.66 12.94 -1.86
C SER A 168 -4.11 11.52 -1.83
N ILE A 169 -4.78 10.66 -1.08
CA ILE A 169 -4.57 9.23 -1.05
C ILE A 169 -5.89 8.54 -1.47
N THR A 170 -5.82 7.73 -2.53
CA THR A 170 -6.92 6.88 -2.96
C THR A 170 -6.56 5.42 -2.70
N SER A 171 -7.36 4.75 -1.88
CA SER A 171 -7.20 3.35 -1.48
C SER A 171 -8.19 2.47 -2.23
N LEU A 172 -7.70 1.45 -2.91
CA LEU A 172 -8.52 0.47 -3.64
C LEU A 172 -8.37 -0.89 -2.97
N ALA A 173 -9.42 -1.44 -2.39
CA ALA A 173 -9.40 -2.72 -1.66
C ALA A 173 -8.29 -2.81 -0.59
N THR A 174 -7.98 -1.71 0.08
CA THR A 174 -6.87 -1.64 1.05
C THR A 174 -7.30 -2.19 2.40
N PRO A 175 -6.56 -3.16 2.98
CA PRO A 175 -6.86 -3.69 4.31
C PRO A 175 -6.35 -2.74 5.40
N HIS A 176 -7.06 -1.61 5.63
CA HIS A 176 -6.67 -0.61 6.63
C HIS A 176 -6.58 -1.20 8.05
N ASP A 177 -7.45 -2.18 8.36
CA ASP A 177 -7.47 -2.90 9.64
C ASP A 177 -6.93 -4.33 9.54
N GLY A 178 -6.19 -4.64 8.46
CA GLY A 178 -5.68 -5.97 8.18
C GLY A 178 -6.69 -6.87 7.45
N SER A 179 -6.30 -8.11 7.22
CA SER A 179 -7.13 -9.14 6.59
C SER A 179 -7.10 -10.43 7.41
N THR A 180 -8.30 -10.94 7.72
CA THR A 180 -8.43 -12.24 8.40
C THR A 180 -7.81 -13.39 7.58
N LEU A 181 -7.68 -13.25 6.25
CA LEU A 181 -6.97 -14.23 5.43
C LEU A 181 -5.51 -14.33 5.81
N THR A 182 -4.85 -13.19 6.07
CA THR A 182 -3.43 -13.16 6.48
C THR A 182 -3.23 -13.93 7.78
N ASP A 183 -4.07 -13.69 8.79
CA ASP A 183 -4.01 -14.39 10.07
C ASP A 183 -4.26 -15.90 9.93
N ILE A 184 -5.25 -16.30 9.10
CA ILE A 184 -5.54 -17.72 8.83
C ILE A 184 -4.34 -18.40 8.16
N VAL A 185 -3.79 -17.77 7.12
CA VAL A 185 -2.67 -18.35 6.35
C VAL A 185 -1.41 -18.43 7.20
N THR A 186 -1.04 -17.36 7.89
CA THR A 186 0.20 -17.32 8.70
C THR A 186 0.17 -18.22 9.91
N LYS A 187 -1.00 -18.45 10.51
CA LYS A 187 -1.18 -19.42 11.61
C LYS A 187 -1.17 -20.87 11.14
N THR A 188 -1.52 -21.12 9.88
CA THR A 188 -1.60 -22.49 9.33
C THR A 188 -0.31 -22.93 8.68
N PHE A 189 0.38 -22.02 7.98
CA PHE A 189 1.63 -22.29 7.28
C PHE A 189 2.63 -21.18 7.54
N PRO A 190 3.91 -21.47 7.79
CA PRO A 190 4.94 -20.44 7.81
C PRO A 190 4.88 -19.64 6.51
N PHE A 191 4.87 -18.32 6.62
CA PHE A 191 4.77 -17.38 5.49
C PHE A 191 5.77 -17.70 4.36
N ILE A 192 6.99 -18.13 4.74
CA ILE A 192 8.02 -18.55 3.79
C ILE A 192 7.57 -19.71 2.89
N GLN A 193 6.77 -20.66 3.38
CA GLN A 193 6.29 -21.79 2.57
C GLN A 193 5.27 -21.32 1.53
N TYR A 194 4.41 -20.37 1.89
CA TYR A 194 3.49 -19.73 0.95
C TYR A 194 4.26 -18.99 -0.15
N PHE A 195 5.26 -18.20 0.24
CA PHE A 195 6.14 -17.50 -0.68
C PHE A 195 6.85 -18.44 -1.65
N ILE A 196 7.47 -19.52 -1.16
CA ILE A 196 8.13 -20.53 -1.99
C ILE A 196 7.14 -21.20 -2.95
N GLY A 197 5.93 -21.48 -2.49
CA GLY A 197 4.89 -22.06 -3.31
C GLY A 197 4.49 -21.15 -4.47
N VAL A 198 4.29 -19.86 -4.22
CA VAL A 198 3.98 -18.85 -5.25
C VAL A 198 5.15 -18.70 -6.23
N ALA A 199 6.38 -18.57 -5.73
CA ALA A 199 7.59 -18.47 -6.55
C ALA A 199 7.77 -19.70 -7.45
N GLY A 200 7.45 -20.89 -6.96
CA GLY A 200 7.49 -22.13 -7.74
C GLY A 200 6.44 -22.19 -8.87
N VAL A 201 5.28 -21.57 -8.67
CA VAL A 201 4.20 -21.52 -9.68
C VAL A 201 4.44 -20.46 -10.73
N VAL A 202 4.86 -19.26 -10.33
CA VAL A 202 5.08 -18.11 -11.22
C VAL A 202 6.36 -18.29 -12.05
N GLY A 203 7.35 -18.99 -11.51
CA GLY A 203 8.67 -19.17 -12.13
C GLY A 203 9.59 -17.97 -11.91
N THR A 204 10.79 -18.25 -11.46
CA THR A 204 11.80 -17.23 -11.11
C THR A 204 12.42 -16.48 -12.30
N ASN A 205 12.13 -16.92 -13.51
CA ASN A 205 12.58 -16.23 -14.73
C ASN A 205 11.68 -15.07 -15.15
N PHE A 206 10.50 -14.94 -14.52
CA PHE A 206 9.50 -13.94 -14.88
C PHE A 206 9.24 -12.92 -13.78
N TYR A 207 9.65 -13.17 -12.55
CA TYR A 207 9.37 -12.31 -11.43
C TYR A 207 10.59 -12.18 -10.52
N ASP A 208 11.10 -10.96 -10.40
CA ASP A 208 12.15 -10.63 -9.44
C ASP A 208 11.51 -10.30 -8.09
N PHE A 209 11.73 -11.19 -7.13
CA PHE A 209 11.37 -10.93 -5.74
C PHE A 209 12.48 -10.07 -5.13
N ASP A 210 12.44 -8.78 -5.33
CA ASP A 210 13.40 -7.86 -4.75
C ASP A 210 13.48 -8.05 -3.21
N LEU A 211 14.57 -8.66 -2.77
CA LEU A 211 14.91 -8.98 -1.39
C LEU A 211 16.26 -8.38 -0.98
N SER A 212 16.70 -7.38 -1.72
CA SER A 212 18.02 -6.76 -1.54
C SER A 212 18.21 -6.14 -0.17
N GLN A 213 17.15 -5.59 0.46
CA GLN A 213 17.23 -5.05 1.82
C GLN A 213 17.66 -6.08 2.86
N TRP A 214 17.42 -7.37 2.63
CA TRP A 214 17.87 -8.46 3.51
C TRP A 214 19.10 -9.18 3.00
N ASN A 215 19.69 -8.73 1.87
CA ASN A 215 20.83 -9.36 1.21
C ASN A 215 20.61 -10.85 0.91
N ILE A 216 19.37 -11.22 0.55
CA ILE A 216 18.98 -12.60 0.25
C ILE A 216 18.50 -12.79 -1.20
N ASN A 217 18.83 -11.86 -2.10
CA ASN A 217 18.64 -12.08 -3.53
C ASN A 217 19.36 -13.34 -4.00
N ARG A 218 18.83 -13.98 -5.04
CA ARG A 218 19.46 -15.15 -5.64
C ARG A 218 20.82 -14.74 -6.22
N LYS A 219 21.87 -15.49 -5.86
CA LYS A 219 23.22 -15.23 -6.35
C LYS A 219 23.39 -15.74 -7.78
N ASP A 220 24.31 -15.13 -8.53
CA ASP A 220 24.71 -15.61 -9.85
C ASP A 220 25.13 -17.08 -9.77
N ASN A 221 24.58 -17.90 -10.68
CA ASN A 221 24.82 -19.36 -10.74
C ASN A 221 24.32 -20.17 -9.53
N GLU A 222 23.58 -19.57 -8.58
CA GLU A 222 22.95 -20.32 -7.49
C GLU A 222 21.77 -21.12 -8.04
N ASN A 223 21.76 -22.43 -7.82
CA ASN A 223 20.60 -23.23 -8.19
C ASN A 223 19.43 -22.96 -7.25
N TRP A 224 18.20 -23.21 -7.75
CA TRP A 224 16.97 -22.92 -7.01
C TRP A 224 16.90 -23.64 -5.64
N TYR A 225 17.38 -24.86 -5.56
CA TYR A 225 17.35 -25.62 -4.31
C TYR A 225 18.20 -24.95 -3.21
N ASN A 226 19.43 -24.56 -3.54
CA ASN A 226 20.34 -23.88 -2.60
C ASN A 226 19.80 -22.51 -2.19
N TYR A 227 19.23 -21.76 -3.13
CA TYR A 227 18.58 -20.49 -2.85
C TYR A 227 17.43 -20.64 -1.85
N VAL A 228 16.51 -21.60 -2.08
CA VAL A 228 15.40 -21.90 -1.19
C VAL A 228 15.87 -22.33 0.19
N GLN A 229 16.93 -23.16 0.30
CA GLN A 229 17.47 -23.56 1.60
C GLN A 229 18.04 -22.36 2.37
N ARG A 230 18.77 -21.47 1.69
CA ARG A 230 19.32 -20.25 2.29
C ARG A 230 18.20 -19.29 2.70
N MET A 231 17.18 -19.10 1.89
CA MET A 231 16.02 -18.30 2.23
C MET A 231 15.29 -18.83 3.47
N ARG A 232 15.00 -20.14 3.53
CA ARG A 232 14.21 -20.74 4.63
C ARG A 232 14.75 -20.45 6.02
N SER A 233 16.05 -20.34 6.16
CA SER A 233 16.73 -20.11 7.44
C SER A 233 16.96 -18.63 7.77
N HIS A 234 16.52 -17.71 6.91
CA HIS A 234 16.80 -16.29 7.12
C HIS A 234 15.89 -15.67 8.19
N ASN A 235 16.49 -14.85 9.06
CA ASN A 235 15.78 -14.23 10.17
C ASN A 235 14.67 -13.25 9.77
N ALA A 236 14.71 -12.71 8.55
CA ALA A 236 13.70 -11.80 8.02
C ALA A 236 12.27 -12.32 8.17
N TRP A 237 12.08 -13.63 8.06
CA TRP A 237 10.75 -14.26 8.17
C TRP A 237 10.14 -14.24 9.56
N GLY A 238 10.94 -14.04 10.58
CA GLY A 238 10.52 -13.94 11.97
C GLY A 238 10.38 -12.51 12.48
N THR A 239 10.66 -11.50 11.64
CA THR A 239 10.57 -10.09 12.04
C THR A 239 9.18 -9.52 11.76
N LYS A 240 8.87 -8.40 12.42
CA LYS A 240 7.68 -7.60 12.10
C LYS A 240 7.86 -6.73 10.86
N ASN A 241 9.05 -6.64 10.29
CA ASN A 241 9.33 -5.82 9.11
C ASN A 241 9.06 -6.57 7.82
N ILE A 242 7.83 -7.04 7.67
CA ILE A 242 7.39 -7.85 6.53
C ILE A 242 5.89 -7.70 6.30
N SER A 243 5.46 -7.82 5.06
CA SER A 243 4.06 -7.68 4.65
C SER A 243 3.09 -8.59 5.40
N SER A 244 3.51 -9.81 5.78
CA SER A 244 2.65 -10.72 6.55
C SER A 244 2.32 -10.21 7.95
N TRP A 245 3.18 -9.39 8.55
CA TRP A 245 2.87 -8.69 9.77
C TRP A 245 1.92 -7.53 9.51
N ASP A 246 2.27 -6.63 8.62
CA ASP A 246 1.51 -5.41 8.32
C ASP A 246 0.07 -5.69 7.85
N LEU A 247 -0.14 -6.81 7.17
CA LEU A 247 -1.45 -7.24 6.68
C LEU A 247 -2.25 -8.06 7.69
N SER A 248 -1.67 -8.46 8.82
CA SER A 248 -2.39 -9.12 9.92
C SER A 248 -3.25 -8.12 10.70
N LEU A 249 -4.22 -8.62 11.45
CA LEU A 249 -5.05 -7.77 12.33
C LEU A 249 -4.20 -7.04 13.38
N ASP A 250 -3.25 -7.73 13.98
CA ASP A 250 -2.35 -7.16 14.99
C ASP A 250 -1.40 -6.12 14.38
N GLY A 251 -0.81 -6.42 13.24
CA GLY A 251 0.10 -5.50 12.54
C GLY A 251 -0.62 -4.25 12.03
N ALA A 252 -1.80 -4.39 11.45
CA ALA A 252 -2.61 -3.26 11.03
C ALA A 252 -3.04 -2.38 12.22
N SER A 253 -3.37 -2.99 13.37
CA SER A 253 -3.65 -2.26 14.60
C SER A 253 -2.42 -1.49 15.11
N GLU A 254 -1.22 -2.10 15.04
CA GLU A 254 0.05 -1.41 15.35
C GLU A 254 0.26 -0.22 14.41
N LEU A 255 0.09 -0.39 13.10
CA LEU A 255 0.18 0.70 12.11
C LEU A 255 -0.83 1.83 12.41
N ASN A 256 -2.08 1.49 12.65
CA ASN A 256 -3.14 2.46 12.93
C ASN A 256 -2.93 3.24 14.24
N SER A 257 -2.09 2.75 15.16
CA SER A 257 -1.78 3.47 16.40
C SER A 257 -0.97 4.76 16.18
N PHE A 258 -0.30 4.90 15.03
CA PHE A 258 0.48 6.10 14.69
C PHE A 258 0.21 6.65 13.28
N LEU A 259 -0.32 5.88 12.34
CA LEU A 259 -0.69 6.35 11.00
C LEU A 259 -2.03 7.10 11.03
N ASN A 260 -1.99 8.36 11.45
CA ASN A 260 -3.16 9.21 11.43
C ASN A 260 -3.42 9.77 10.03
N ALA A 261 -4.70 10.01 9.71
CA ALA A 261 -5.06 10.80 8.54
C ALA A 261 -4.58 12.25 8.73
N SER A 262 -3.79 12.76 7.80
CA SER A 262 -3.35 14.15 7.81
C SER A 262 -4.53 15.08 7.55
N PRO A 263 -4.67 16.19 8.31
CA PRO A 263 -5.77 17.13 8.13
C PRO A 263 -5.76 17.85 6.78
N ASP A 264 -4.61 17.86 6.09
CA ASP A 264 -4.40 18.60 4.83
C ASP A 264 -4.44 17.70 3.58
N VAL A 265 -4.74 16.40 3.73
CA VAL A 265 -4.79 15.41 2.66
C VAL A 265 -6.22 14.94 2.43
N TYR A 266 -6.62 14.79 1.17
CA TYR A 266 -7.89 14.15 0.81
C TYR A 266 -7.74 12.64 0.77
N TYR A 267 -8.68 11.91 1.38
CA TYR A 267 -8.69 10.45 1.40
C TYR A 267 -9.93 9.92 0.69
N PHE A 268 -9.72 8.93 -0.18
CA PHE A 268 -10.79 8.20 -0.85
C PHE A 268 -10.57 6.71 -0.66
N SER A 269 -11.61 5.98 -0.28
CA SER A 269 -11.56 4.53 -0.20
C SER A 269 -12.62 3.90 -1.09
N TYR A 270 -12.19 2.86 -1.80
CA TYR A 270 -13.07 2.02 -2.61
C TYR A 270 -13.12 0.63 -1.99
N SER A 271 -14.30 0.30 -1.46
CA SER A 271 -14.58 -1.00 -0.87
C SER A 271 -15.21 -1.93 -1.89
N PHE A 272 -14.84 -3.19 -1.83
CA PHE A 272 -15.32 -4.23 -2.73
C PHE A 272 -15.87 -5.40 -1.94
N SER A 273 -16.90 -6.05 -2.51
CA SER A 273 -17.44 -7.29 -1.98
C SER A 273 -17.67 -8.30 -3.10
N ALA A 274 -17.21 -9.52 -2.87
CA ALA A 274 -17.45 -10.68 -3.72
C ALA A 274 -18.43 -11.67 -3.07
N THR A 275 -19.06 -11.28 -1.96
CA THR A 275 -19.94 -12.14 -1.16
C THR A 275 -21.28 -11.48 -0.89
N SER A 276 -22.29 -12.30 -0.60
CA SER A 276 -23.60 -11.87 -0.10
C SER A 276 -23.96 -12.67 1.15
N LYS A 277 -24.70 -12.05 2.05
CA LYS A 277 -25.22 -12.73 3.24
C LYS A 277 -26.26 -13.77 2.84
N ASP A 278 -26.07 -14.98 3.32
CA ASP A 278 -27.03 -16.08 3.20
C ASP A 278 -28.06 -15.98 4.33
N GLU A 279 -29.33 -15.92 3.99
CA GLU A 279 -30.41 -15.68 4.95
C GLU A 279 -30.66 -16.85 5.91
N GLU A 280 -30.31 -18.09 5.52
CA GLU A 280 -30.53 -19.26 6.35
C GLU A 280 -29.43 -19.42 7.41
N THR A 281 -28.20 -19.21 7.01
CA THR A 281 -27.02 -19.42 7.87
C THR A 281 -26.49 -18.16 8.52
N GLY A 282 -26.82 -17.00 7.96
CA GLY A 282 -26.25 -15.69 8.35
C GLY A 282 -24.80 -15.47 7.90
N TYR A 283 -24.14 -16.48 7.28
CA TYR A 283 -22.81 -16.38 6.75
C TYR A 283 -22.75 -15.62 5.42
N HIS A 284 -21.57 -15.10 5.07
CA HIS A 284 -21.33 -14.54 3.75
C HIS A 284 -20.85 -15.61 2.78
N VAL A 285 -21.53 -15.76 1.66
CA VAL A 285 -21.23 -16.75 0.62
C VAL A 285 -20.80 -16.06 -0.69
N PRO A 286 -19.89 -16.66 -1.48
CA PRO A 286 -19.43 -16.07 -2.72
C PRO A 286 -20.57 -15.86 -3.72
N ASN A 287 -20.62 -14.69 -4.33
CA ASN A 287 -21.53 -14.37 -5.43
C ASN A 287 -21.29 -15.29 -6.63
N LYS A 288 -22.33 -15.51 -7.45
CA LYS A 288 -22.28 -16.45 -8.58
C LYS A 288 -21.20 -16.09 -9.63
N ASP A 289 -20.92 -14.80 -9.78
CA ASP A 289 -20.00 -14.28 -10.81
C ASP A 289 -18.55 -14.21 -10.37
N VAL A 290 -18.27 -14.60 -9.12
CA VAL A 290 -16.91 -14.57 -8.56
C VAL A 290 -16.05 -15.64 -9.22
N PHE A 291 -14.85 -15.24 -9.64
CA PHE A 291 -13.87 -16.12 -10.26
C PHE A 291 -13.54 -17.33 -9.37
N LEU A 292 -13.52 -18.53 -9.97
CA LEU A 292 -13.47 -19.79 -9.25
C LEU A 292 -12.32 -19.91 -8.25
N LEU A 293 -11.14 -19.36 -8.58
CA LEU A 293 -9.96 -19.40 -7.70
C LEU A 293 -10.12 -18.55 -6.44
N ILE A 294 -11.00 -17.54 -6.46
CA ILE A 294 -11.26 -16.66 -5.33
C ILE A 294 -12.38 -17.21 -4.45
N ARG A 295 -13.34 -17.97 -5.03
CA ARG A 295 -14.54 -18.46 -4.34
C ARG A 295 -14.25 -19.23 -3.05
N SER A 296 -13.23 -20.08 -3.05
CA SER A 296 -12.87 -20.89 -1.86
C SER A 296 -12.41 -20.02 -0.71
N ARG A 297 -11.62 -18.97 -1.00
CA ARG A 297 -11.15 -18.00 0.00
C ARG A 297 -12.30 -17.12 0.46
N ALA A 298 -13.13 -16.60 -0.44
CA ALA A 298 -14.30 -15.80 -0.11
C ALA A 298 -15.26 -16.57 0.81
N LYS A 299 -15.48 -17.85 0.54
CA LYS A 299 -16.27 -18.74 1.42
C LYS A 299 -15.60 -18.93 2.79
N LEU A 300 -14.28 -19.13 2.83
CA LEU A 300 -13.52 -19.28 4.07
C LEU A 300 -13.64 -18.04 4.96
N LEU A 301 -13.42 -16.85 4.39
CA LEU A 301 -13.53 -15.58 5.11
C LEU A 301 -14.97 -15.27 5.55
N GLY A 302 -15.96 -15.70 4.77
CA GLY A 302 -17.37 -15.40 4.96
C GLY A 302 -18.02 -16.03 6.20
N SER A 303 -17.29 -16.82 6.98
CA SER A 303 -17.82 -17.47 8.20
C SER A 303 -16.76 -17.66 9.29
N ARG A 304 -15.52 -17.18 9.06
CA ARG A 304 -14.41 -17.47 9.96
C ARG A 304 -14.27 -16.41 11.05
N VAL A 305 -14.14 -16.87 12.27
CA VAL A 305 -13.70 -16.05 13.41
C VAL A 305 -12.18 -16.18 13.55
N VAL A 306 -11.51 -15.06 13.73
CA VAL A 306 -10.06 -14.96 13.93
C VAL A 306 -9.80 -14.26 15.25
N PHE A 307 -8.81 -14.73 15.98
CA PHE A 307 -8.39 -14.15 17.25
C PHE A 307 -7.11 -13.33 17.07
N THR A 308 -7.09 -12.13 17.61
CA THR A 308 -5.90 -11.29 17.73
C THR A 308 -4.99 -11.80 18.86
N SER A 309 -3.76 -11.31 18.94
CA SER A 309 -2.82 -11.64 20.01
C SER A 309 -3.33 -11.22 21.40
N ASN A 310 -4.18 -10.18 21.46
CA ASN A 310 -4.79 -9.70 22.71
C ASN A 310 -6.04 -10.49 23.12
N GLY A 311 -6.39 -11.56 22.39
CA GLY A 311 -7.55 -12.39 22.67
C GLY A 311 -8.89 -11.84 22.20
N ASN A 312 -8.91 -10.70 21.50
CA ASN A 312 -10.12 -10.21 20.84
C ASN A 312 -10.45 -11.08 19.64
N GLU A 313 -11.73 -11.31 19.40
CA GLU A 313 -12.22 -12.08 18.25
C GLU A 313 -12.92 -11.20 17.23
N THR A 314 -12.82 -11.57 15.96
CA THR A 314 -13.60 -10.96 14.89
C THR A 314 -15.03 -11.46 14.93
N ASP A 315 -15.98 -10.57 14.70
CA ASP A 315 -17.41 -10.86 14.64
C ASP A 315 -17.93 -11.00 13.20
N SER A 316 -19.24 -11.13 13.03
CA SER A 316 -19.89 -11.28 11.72
C SER A 316 -19.72 -10.06 10.79
N THR A 317 -19.35 -8.90 11.31
CA THR A 317 -19.07 -7.71 10.48
C THR A 317 -17.80 -7.86 9.62
N TRP A 318 -16.96 -8.85 9.95
CA TRP A 318 -15.76 -9.21 9.18
C TRP A 318 -16.02 -10.21 8.05
N TRP A 319 -17.22 -10.77 7.93
CA TRP A 319 -17.50 -11.86 7.00
C TRP A 319 -17.70 -11.41 5.56
N GLU A 320 -18.18 -10.19 5.34
CA GLU A 320 -18.21 -9.62 4.00
C GLU A 320 -16.78 -9.39 3.49
N ASN A 321 -16.48 -9.84 2.24
CA ASN A 321 -15.13 -9.84 1.71
C ASN A 321 -15.10 -9.92 0.19
N ASP A 322 -13.96 -9.56 -0.42
CA ASP A 322 -13.67 -9.70 -1.85
C ASP A 322 -12.95 -11.02 -2.20
N GLY A 323 -12.75 -11.88 -1.20
CA GLY A 323 -11.99 -13.14 -1.30
C GLY A 323 -10.53 -13.04 -0.86
N ILE A 324 -10.05 -11.84 -0.51
CA ILE A 324 -8.70 -11.57 0.02
C ILE A 324 -8.76 -10.65 1.23
N VAL A 325 -9.54 -9.58 1.16
CA VAL A 325 -9.70 -8.56 2.20
C VAL A 325 -11.14 -8.51 2.67
N ASN A 326 -11.36 -8.31 3.95
CA ASN A 326 -12.67 -8.11 4.53
C ASN A 326 -13.18 -6.71 4.19
N SER A 327 -14.41 -6.57 3.68
CA SER A 327 -14.95 -5.30 3.15
C SER A 327 -14.92 -4.17 4.20
N ARG A 328 -15.22 -4.48 5.48
CA ARG A 328 -15.10 -3.47 6.55
C ARG A 328 -13.71 -2.90 6.72
N SER A 329 -12.67 -3.71 6.47
CA SER A 329 -11.27 -3.30 6.58
C SER A 329 -10.84 -2.40 5.43
N MET A 330 -11.59 -2.36 4.33
CA MET A 330 -11.31 -1.48 3.20
C MET A 330 -11.75 -0.04 3.45
N ASN A 331 -12.62 0.17 4.43
CA ASN A 331 -13.14 1.47 4.81
C ASN A 331 -12.11 2.19 5.70
N GLY A 332 -11.48 3.22 5.18
CA GLY A 332 -10.44 3.92 5.95
C GLY A 332 -9.67 4.95 5.13
N PRO A 333 -8.74 5.65 5.79
CA PRO A 333 -8.39 5.52 7.21
C PRO A 333 -9.46 6.05 8.17
N THR A 334 -9.56 5.46 9.37
CA THR A 334 -10.46 5.88 10.44
C THR A 334 -9.72 6.56 11.60
N THR A 335 -8.41 6.80 11.44
CA THR A 335 -7.51 7.37 12.44
C THR A 335 -7.16 8.83 12.11
N GLY A 336 -6.88 9.64 13.13
CA GLY A 336 -6.55 11.05 12.97
C GLY A 336 -7.65 11.99 13.46
N GLN A 337 -7.38 13.29 13.45
CA GLN A 337 -8.26 14.32 14.03
C GLN A 337 -9.69 14.29 13.47
N ASN A 338 -9.83 14.09 12.17
CA ASN A 338 -11.13 14.02 11.49
C ASN A 338 -11.45 12.58 11.01
N GLY A 339 -10.47 11.68 11.00
CA GLY A 339 -10.59 10.33 10.45
C GLY A 339 -11.32 9.38 11.38
N ALA A 340 -11.17 9.54 12.71
CA ALA A 340 -11.82 8.66 13.69
C ALA A 340 -13.35 8.71 13.63
N ASP A 341 -13.94 9.79 13.14
CA ASP A 341 -15.37 10.06 13.30
C ASP A 341 -16.22 9.71 12.08
N ALA A 342 -15.65 9.50 10.91
CA ALA A 342 -16.51 9.23 9.76
C ALA A 342 -15.79 8.71 8.52
N ILE A 343 -16.03 7.48 8.22
CA ILE A 343 -16.17 7.07 6.84
C ILE A 343 -17.54 7.56 6.38
N VAL A 344 -17.52 8.47 5.45
CA VAL A 344 -18.75 9.05 4.90
C VAL A 344 -18.96 8.45 3.53
N ASN A 345 -20.14 7.92 3.28
CA ASN A 345 -20.51 7.53 1.93
C ASN A 345 -20.42 8.75 1.00
N TYR A 346 -19.72 8.60 -0.09
CA TYR A 346 -19.54 9.68 -1.04
C TYR A 346 -20.88 10.20 -1.59
N ASP A 347 -21.13 11.48 -1.36
CA ASP A 347 -22.26 12.23 -1.92
C ASP A 347 -21.72 13.41 -2.72
N GLN A 348 -21.98 13.44 -4.03
CA GLN A 348 -21.55 14.53 -4.92
C GLN A 348 -22.11 15.90 -4.53
N SER A 349 -23.19 15.95 -3.76
CA SER A 349 -23.81 17.20 -3.29
C SER A 349 -23.12 17.80 -2.06
N VAL A 350 -22.27 17.01 -1.39
CA VAL A 350 -21.55 17.43 -0.18
C VAL A 350 -20.10 17.72 -0.50
N PRO A 351 -19.53 18.85 -0.05
CA PRO A 351 -18.12 19.13 -0.22
C PRO A 351 -17.21 18.07 0.42
N ILE A 352 -16.16 17.66 -0.30
CA ILE A 352 -15.15 16.74 0.22
C ILE A 352 -14.33 17.47 1.29
N ILE A 353 -14.07 16.80 2.42
CA ILE A 353 -13.33 17.35 3.56
C ILE A 353 -11.98 16.64 3.67
N GLN A 354 -10.89 17.44 3.79
CA GLN A 354 -9.56 16.90 4.07
C GLN A 354 -9.48 16.25 5.46
N GLY A 355 -8.57 15.31 5.62
CA GLY A 355 -8.34 14.58 6.87
C GLY A 355 -9.39 13.53 7.20
N ARG A 356 -10.34 13.28 6.29
CA ARG A 356 -11.43 12.32 6.44
C ARG A 356 -11.54 11.44 5.21
N SER A 357 -11.81 10.14 5.37
CA SER A 357 -12.01 9.23 4.25
C SER A 357 -13.43 9.32 3.69
N GLU A 358 -13.52 9.41 2.37
CA GLU A 358 -14.76 9.30 1.61
C GLU A 358 -14.83 7.88 1.01
N GLU A 359 -15.83 7.11 1.43
CA GLU A 359 -16.08 5.77 0.91
C GLU A 359 -16.88 5.82 -0.41
N ARG A 360 -16.49 4.95 -1.35
CA ARG A 360 -17.20 4.76 -2.61
C ARG A 360 -17.45 3.29 -2.92
#